data_5f0e0352a1858f19cc03de4b015ad366
#
_entry.id   5f0e0352a1858f19cc03de4b015ad366
#
_cell.length_a   1.000
_cell.length_b   1.000
_cell.length_c   1.000
_cell.angle_alpha   90.00
_cell.angle_beta   90.00
_cell.angle_gamma   90.00
#
_symmetry.space_group_name_H-M   'P 1'
#
loop_
_entity.id
_entity.type
_entity.pdbx_description
1 polymer ?
#
loop_
_entity_poly.entity_id
_entity_poly.type
_entity_poly.pdbx_seq_one_letter_code
_entity_poly.pdbx_strand_id
1 'polypeptide(L)'
;MHRVLATRLSSASVRSASSFAKIVMNTQAAETRGAEESIVVREGMAEILANEKKVFYNPVQEFNRDLSVAVLSIFTEERKAYQKIEPSKKVAQRCSEGITILEALSATGLRSIRYAKEVPFVHQITANDISAAAVESIKKNVLHNGVGDLVTTSHEDATMVMYRHRSDRFDAVDVDPYGSPSVFLDGAVQCISEGGLLLITATDMAVLAGNSPETCHVKYGAISLKSKACHEMKNFQALRILLQHISSHAGRYGRYIQPLISISVDFYIRVFVRVYTGQIVCKGVASKLGMIYQCVGCESITTQPLSMTKSDNKYGLPAGPPVDKLCHYCGHKHHIGGPIWLGPLHDRQFVSQLLSKVDTGEFGTKKRLQGVLNVIYEELDVPLYYLLDRLMSIVKCEVPPMVTFSSALINAGYKVSISHAHKTSVKTDAPNSVIWDIVRAWEKLHPAKKERFESDSAALAILNTSSSHEISFQPHPLANPASRQKKLSRFQKNPTAYWGPGTKSTMMVQTKDSILKKKKNQNKHFKRKQRSASSDESGIMKSFDSPEKGDVVPDDDQTKPSPQKQLKRD
;
A
#
# COMPACT_ATOMS: atom_id res chain seq x y z
N MET A 1 -68.69 -21.35 -12.39
CA MET A 1 -69.22 -19.95 -12.32
C MET A 1 -68.15 -19.08 -11.69
N HIS A 2 -67.76 -18.04 -12.44
CA HIS A 2 -67.04 -16.79 -12.07
C HIS A 2 -65.70 -16.94 -11.30
N ARG A 3 -64.55 -16.82 -12.01
CA ARG A 3 -63.76 -15.61 -12.33
C ARG A 3 -63.53 -14.66 -11.15
N VAL A 4 -62.24 -14.56 -10.72
CA VAL A 4 -61.47 -13.32 -10.82
C VAL A 4 -59.97 -13.65 -10.73
N LEU A 5 -59.26 -13.32 -11.80
CA LEU A 5 -57.83 -13.19 -11.88
C LEU A 5 -57.38 -11.95 -11.07
N ALA A 6 -56.33 -12.07 -10.28
CA ALA A 6 -55.53 -10.95 -9.82
C ALA A 6 -54.07 -11.23 -10.05
N THR A 7 -53.51 -10.47 -10.94
CA THR A 7 -52.17 -10.36 -11.41
C THR A 7 -51.16 -10.16 -10.28
N ARG A 8 -50.17 -11.08 -10.21
CA ARG A 8 -48.91 -10.84 -9.49
C ARG A 8 -48.00 -10.02 -10.39
N LEU A 9 -47.82 -8.77 -10.10
CA LEU A 9 -46.71 -7.95 -10.61
C LEU A 9 -45.50 -8.12 -9.67
N SER A 10 -44.37 -8.46 -10.29
CA SER A 10 -43.07 -8.70 -9.71
C SER A 10 -42.52 -7.46 -8.97
N SER A 11 -42.23 -7.60 -7.69
CA SER A 11 -41.43 -6.68 -6.90
C SER A 11 -40.02 -7.26 -6.71
N ALA A 12 -39.22 -7.17 -7.75
CA ALA A 12 -37.80 -7.57 -7.72
C ALA A 12 -36.97 -6.53 -8.47
N SER A 13 -36.86 -5.31 -7.94
CA SER A 13 -35.77 -4.39 -8.28
C SER A 13 -35.79 -3.10 -7.46
N VAL A 14 -35.76 -3.16 -6.14
CA VAL A 14 -35.39 -2.00 -5.28
C VAL A 14 -34.81 -2.53 -3.97
N ARG A 15 -33.62 -3.09 -3.99
CA ARG A 15 -32.80 -3.31 -2.79
C ARG A 15 -31.32 -3.36 -3.13
N SER A 16 -30.77 -2.27 -3.68
CA SER A 16 -29.31 -2.09 -3.71
C SER A 16 -28.85 -0.63 -3.59
N ALA A 17 -29.75 0.26 -3.14
CA ALA A 17 -29.44 1.69 -2.98
C ALA A 17 -29.40 2.17 -1.52
N SER A 18 -29.50 1.27 -0.53
CA SER A 18 -29.73 1.70 0.86
C SER A 18 -28.52 1.75 1.78
N SER A 19 -27.30 1.58 1.26
CA SER A 19 -26.08 1.71 2.08
C SER A 19 -25.47 3.12 2.04
N PHE A 20 -25.95 4.02 1.21
CA PHE A 20 -25.42 5.38 1.06
C PHE A 20 -26.36 6.48 1.62
N ALA A 21 -27.49 6.14 2.18
CA ALA A 21 -28.52 7.10 2.60
C ALA A 21 -28.78 7.06 4.11
N LYS A 22 -27.75 7.03 4.95
CA LYS A 22 -27.87 7.37 6.38
C LYS A 22 -26.93 8.49 6.78
N ILE A 23 -26.90 9.56 6.01
CA ILE A 23 -26.66 10.89 6.55
C ILE A 23 -28.04 11.46 6.82
N VAL A 24 -28.61 11.11 7.95
CA VAL A 24 -29.86 11.74 8.42
C VAL A 24 -29.48 13.15 8.84
N MET A 25 -29.82 14.13 8.00
CA MET A 25 -29.96 15.51 8.45
C MET A 25 -31.14 15.56 9.44
N ASN A 26 -30.86 15.50 10.72
CA ASN A 26 -31.79 15.91 11.74
C ASN A 26 -31.59 17.41 11.98
N THR A 27 -32.23 18.23 11.20
CA THR A 27 -32.44 19.65 11.50
C THR A 27 -33.57 19.77 12.54
N GLN A 28 -33.21 19.76 13.80
CA GLN A 28 -34.07 20.40 14.82
C GLN A 28 -33.56 21.85 14.96
N ALA A 29 -34.37 22.75 14.44
CA ALA A 29 -34.20 24.19 14.60
C ALA A 29 -34.32 24.54 16.08
N ALA A 30 -33.23 24.95 16.70
CA ALA A 30 -33.21 25.73 17.91
C ALA A 30 -32.67 27.12 17.55
N GLU A 31 -33.56 28.10 17.48
CA GLU A 31 -33.20 29.50 17.31
C GLU A 31 -32.42 30.01 18.51
N THR A 32 -31.06 30.11 18.35
CA THR A 32 -30.23 31.00 19.15
C THR A 32 -29.21 31.64 18.22
N ARG A 33 -29.21 32.95 18.17
CA ARG A 33 -28.38 33.82 17.36
C ARG A 33 -26.89 33.53 17.62
N GLY A 34 -26.13 33.16 16.58
CA GLY A 34 -24.66 33.24 16.55
C GLY A 34 -23.89 31.92 16.69
N ALA A 35 -24.51 30.73 16.70
CA ALA A 35 -23.79 29.45 16.67
C ALA A 35 -23.52 29.03 15.21
N GLU A 36 -22.26 28.91 14.80
CA GLU A 36 -21.90 28.20 13.57
C GLU A 36 -22.49 26.79 13.62
N GLU A 37 -23.34 26.41 12.66
CA GLU A 37 -23.93 25.08 12.58
C GLU A 37 -22.82 24.04 12.51
N SER A 38 -22.65 23.25 13.56
CA SER A 38 -21.71 22.14 13.61
C SER A 38 -22.37 20.89 13.08
N ILE A 39 -21.84 20.29 12.01
CA ILE A 39 -22.27 19.01 11.50
C ILE A 39 -21.66 17.91 12.37
N VAL A 40 -22.48 17.00 12.89
CA VAL A 40 -22.01 15.80 13.62
C VAL A 40 -21.73 14.69 12.61
N VAL A 41 -20.49 14.21 12.55
CA VAL A 41 -20.10 13.03 11.77
C VAL A 41 -19.95 11.84 12.71
N ARG A 42 -20.67 10.76 12.43
CA ARG A 42 -20.61 9.49 13.20
C ARG A 42 -19.82 8.45 12.42
N GLU A 43 -18.88 7.79 13.11
CA GLU A 43 -18.13 6.66 12.58
C GLU A 43 -17.80 5.69 13.69
N GLY A 44 -18.19 4.41 13.54
CA GLY A 44 -18.13 3.44 14.63
C GLY A 44 -18.90 3.95 15.85
N MET A 45 -18.26 3.92 17.02
CA MET A 45 -18.83 4.45 18.27
C MET A 45 -18.45 5.93 18.51
N ALA A 46 -17.72 6.58 17.62
CA ALA A 46 -17.27 7.96 17.78
C ALA A 46 -18.14 8.96 17.02
N GLU A 47 -18.26 10.16 17.60
CA GLU A 47 -18.89 11.33 17.00
C GLU A 47 -17.90 12.48 16.96
N ILE A 48 -17.76 13.17 15.83
CA ILE A 48 -16.94 14.37 15.72
C ILE A 48 -17.78 15.57 15.30
N LEU A 49 -17.49 16.71 15.94
CA LEU A 49 -18.09 17.99 15.62
C LEU A 49 -17.30 18.62 14.45
N ALA A 50 -17.97 18.69 13.29
CA ALA A 50 -17.38 19.20 12.08
C ALA A 50 -17.98 20.58 11.75
N ASN A 51 -17.15 21.62 11.61
CA ASN A 51 -17.58 22.88 11.01
C ASN A 51 -17.42 22.78 9.50
N GLU A 52 -18.44 23.15 8.72
CA GLU A 52 -18.50 22.95 7.25
C GLU A 52 -17.24 23.38 6.46
N LYS A 53 -16.40 24.26 6.99
CA LYS A 53 -15.23 24.84 6.29
C LYS A 53 -13.86 24.43 6.85
N LYS A 54 -13.78 23.80 8.03
CA LYS A 54 -12.50 23.66 8.75
C LYS A 54 -12.12 22.25 9.21
N VAL A 55 -13.00 21.24 9.09
CA VAL A 55 -12.74 19.91 9.63
C VAL A 55 -12.37 18.93 8.53
N PHE A 56 -11.25 18.23 8.74
CA PHE A 56 -10.82 17.16 7.87
C PHE A 56 -11.50 15.85 8.27
N TYR A 57 -12.39 15.36 7.42
CA TYR A 57 -12.94 14.02 7.49
C TYR A 57 -12.90 13.37 6.10
N ASN A 58 -12.32 12.17 6.03
CA ASN A 58 -12.27 11.38 4.81
C ASN A 58 -13.03 10.05 5.03
N PRO A 59 -14.24 9.87 4.49
CA PRO A 59 -15.01 8.65 4.65
C PRO A 59 -14.37 7.42 4.00
N VAL A 60 -13.51 7.59 3.00
CA VAL A 60 -12.77 6.49 2.36
C VAL A 60 -11.80 5.83 3.34
N GLN A 61 -11.33 6.57 4.35
CA GLN A 61 -10.43 6.09 5.39
C GLN A 61 -11.15 5.32 6.53
N GLU A 62 -12.47 5.17 6.51
CA GLU A 62 -13.21 4.35 7.47
C GLU A 62 -12.68 2.92 7.50
N PHE A 63 -12.41 2.33 6.34
CA PHE A 63 -11.77 1.01 6.22
C PHE A 63 -10.43 0.92 6.96
N ASN A 64 -9.60 1.96 6.85
CA ASN A 64 -8.31 2.04 7.54
C ASN A 64 -8.51 2.06 9.07
N ARG A 65 -9.47 2.86 9.55
CA ARG A 65 -9.77 3.00 10.98
C ARG A 65 -10.41 1.74 11.56
N ASP A 66 -11.35 1.12 10.84
CA ASP A 66 -11.96 -0.16 11.21
C ASP A 66 -10.90 -1.28 11.35
N LEU A 67 -10.00 -1.39 10.36
CA LEU A 67 -8.91 -2.34 10.41
C LEU A 67 -7.99 -2.08 11.60
N SER A 68 -7.70 -0.81 11.90
CA SER A 68 -6.84 -0.44 13.03
C SER A 68 -7.46 -0.80 14.36
N VAL A 69 -8.78 -0.56 14.53
CA VAL A 69 -9.54 -0.98 15.72
C VAL A 69 -9.51 -2.50 15.88
N ALA A 70 -9.74 -3.25 14.81
CA ALA A 70 -9.72 -4.71 14.85
C ALA A 70 -8.33 -5.27 15.22
N VAL A 71 -7.26 -4.73 14.63
CA VAL A 71 -5.87 -5.13 14.93
C VAL A 71 -5.49 -4.78 16.36
N LEU A 72 -5.79 -3.57 16.83
CA LEU A 72 -5.52 -3.15 18.20
C LEU A 72 -6.30 -4.00 19.21
N SER A 73 -7.55 -4.36 18.92
CA SER A 73 -8.34 -5.22 19.81
C SER A 73 -7.69 -6.59 20.03
N ILE A 74 -7.17 -7.21 18.97
CA ILE A 74 -6.43 -8.48 19.10
C ILE A 74 -5.13 -8.26 19.88
N PHE A 75 -4.40 -7.20 19.58
CA PHE A 75 -3.15 -6.88 20.26
C PHE A 75 -3.35 -6.68 21.76
N THR A 76 -4.41 -5.99 22.18
CA THR A 76 -4.73 -5.80 23.62
C THR A 76 -5.17 -7.08 24.28
N GLU A 77 -5.95 -7.92 23.61
CA GLU A 77 -6.35 -9.25 24.11
C GLU A 77 -5.12 -10.15 24.33
N GLU A 78 -4.16 -10.15 23.40
CA GLU A 78 -2.90 -10.88 23.57
C GLU A 78 -2.05 -10.32 24.71
N ARG A 79 -1.96 -9.00 24.88
CA ARG A 79 -1.25 -8.36 26.00
C ARG A 79 -1.88 -8.74 27.33
N LYS A 80 -3.20 -8.72 27.42
CA LYS A 80 -3.95 -9.14 28.62
C LYS A 80 -3.76 -10.63 28.93
N ALA A 81 -3.75 -11.48 27.93
CA ALA A 81 -3.47 -12.91 28.09
C ALA A 81 -2.03 -13.15 28.57
N TYR A 82 -1.05 -12.46 27.96
CA TYR A 82 0.36 -12.56 28.35
C TYR A 82 0.58 -12.12 29.81
N GLN A 83 -0.08 -11.07 30.27
CA GLN A 83 -0.03 -10.60 31.64
C GLN A 83 -0.46 -11.69 32.67
N LYS A 84 -1.49 -12.48 32.33
CA LYS A 84 -1.97 -13.57 33.20
C LYS A 84 -0.99 -14.74 33.26
N ILE A 85 -0.29 -15.02 32.15
CA ILE A 85 0.63 -16.17 32.03
C ILE A 85 2.00 -15.84 32.67
N GLU A 86 2.51 -14.63 32.41
CA GLU A 86 3.87 -14.21 32.80
C GLU A 86 3.86 -12.87 33.58
N PRO A 87 3.18 -12.76 34.72
CA PRO A 87 2.97 -11.47 35.39
C PRO A 87 4.27 -10.83 35.91
N SER A 88 5.33 -11.60 36.12
CA SER A 88 6.65 -11.10 36.57
C SER A 88 7.47 -10.42 35.48
N LYS A 89 7.14 -10.60 34.20
CA LYS A 89 7.87 -10.00 33.11
C LYS A 89 7.59 -8.49 33.01
N LYS A 90 8.63 -7.70 32.74
CA LYS A 90 8.52 -6.23 32.58
C LYS A 90 7.41 -5.79 31.63
N VAL A 91 7.18 -6.52 30.56
CA VAL A 91 6.09 -6.23 29.60
C VAL A 91 4.71 -6.41 30.24
N ALA A 92 4.51 -7.47 31.02
CA ALA A 92 3.26 -7.74 31.71
C ALA A 92 2.99 -6.70 32.83
N GLN A 93 4.01 -6.36 33.59
CA GLN A 93 3.93 -5.32 34.63
C GLN A 93 3.58 -3.95 34.05
N ARG A 94 4.18 -3.60 32.93
CA ARG A 94 3.91 -2.34 32.24
C ARG A 94 2.44 -2.19 31.79
N CYS A 95 1.82 -3.26 31.34
CA CYS A 95 0.43 -3.26 30.87
C CYS A 95 -0.57 -3.67 31.97
N SER A 96 -0.24 -3.51 33.25
CA SER A 96 -1.12 -3.95 34.35
C SER A 96 -2.51 -3.32 34.32
N GLU A 97 -2.61 -2.08 33.94
CA GLU A 97 -3.85 -1.30 33.82
C GLU A 97 -4.39 -1.21 32.39
N GLY A 98 -3.64 -1.70 31.40
CA GLY A 98 -3.94 -1.64 29.98
C GLY A 98 -2.79 -1.13 29.14
N ILE A 99 -3.01 -1.00 27.85
CA ILE A 99 -1.99 -0.51 26.92
C ILE A 99 -2.00 1.01 26.80
N THR A 100 -0.82 1.58 26.51
CA THR A 100 -0.66 2.99 26.16
C THR A 100 -0.51 3.16 24.64
N ILE A 101 -1.26 4.12 24.06
CA ILE A 101 -1.30 4.37 22.62
C ILE A 101 -0.87 5.81 22.34
N LEU A 102 -0.02 6.01 21.31
CA LEU A 102 0.25 7.30 20.71
C LEU A 102 -0.41 7.36 19.32
N GLU A 103 -1.33 8.28 19.11
CA GLU A 103 -1.72 8.73 17.79
C GLU A 103 -0.90 9.99 17.47
N ALA A 104 0.12 9.84 16.61
CA ALA A 104 1.15 10.84 16.41
C ALA A 104 0.65 12.11 15.66
N LEU A 105 -0.41 11.97 14.85
CA LEU A 105 -0.95 12.98 13.94
C LEU A 105 -2.49 12.86 13.94
N SER A 106 -3.14 13.40 14.97
CA SER A 106 -4.53 13.06 15.32
C SER A 106 -5.60 13.89 14.60
N ALA A 107 -5.25 15.04 14.02
CA ALA A 107 -6.17 15.93 13.29
C ALA A 107 -7.45 16.28 14.07
N THR A 108 -8.53 15.50 13.95
CA THR A 108 -9.81 15.69 14.67
C THR A 108 -9.91 14.86 15.94
N GLY A 109 -8.98 13.94 16.19
CA GLY A 109 -9.04 12.97 17.28
C GLY A 109 -9.99 11.81 17.04
N LEU A 110 -10.59 11.69 15.84
CA LEU A 110 -11.55 10.63 15.52
C LEU A 110 -11.00 9.23 15.81
N ARG A 111 -9.78 8.98 15.41
CA ARG A 111 -9.11 7.68 15.58
C ARG A 111 -8.87 7.40 17.07
N SER A 112 -8.32 8.35 17.82
CA SER A 112 -8.14 8.25 19.27
C SER A 112 -9.45 7.98 20.02
N ILE A 113 -10.52 8.67 19.65
CA ILE A 113 -11.86 8.49 20.23
C ILE A 113 -12.41 7.08 19.93
N ARG A 114 -12.24 6.60 18.69
CA ARG A 114 -12.60 5.23 18.32
C ARG A 114 -11.80 4.20 19.11
N TYR A 115 -10.50 4.41 19.30
CA TYR A 115 -9.67 3.53 20.11
C TYR A 115 -10.13 3.51 21.58
N ALA A 116 -10.46 4.65 22.15
CA ALA A 116 -10.96 4.74 23.51
C ALA A 116 -12.31 4.01 23.71
N LYS A 117 -13.19 4.04 22.71
CA LYS A 117 -14.54 3.45 22.82
C LYS A 117 -14.64 2.01 22.31
N GLU A 118 -13.80 1.61 21.36
CA GLU A 118 -13.96 0.36 20.62
C GLU A 118 -12.85 -0.67 20.92
N VAL A 119 -11.68 -0.24 21.42
CA VAL A 119 -10.57 -1.14 21.74
C VAL A 119 -10.59 -1.47 23.22
N PRO A 120 -10.64 -2.76 23.59
CA PRO A 120 -10.64 -3.16 25.02
C PRO A 120 -9.26 -2.98 25.66
N PHE A 121 -9.23 -2.86 26.98
CA PHE A 121 -7.98 -2.86 27.76
C PHE A 121 -6.99 -1.76 27.35
N VAL A 122 -7.49 -0.56 27.13
CA VAL A 122 -6.70 0.66 26.92
C VAL A 122 -6.59 1.40 28.24
N HIS A 123 -5.36 1.76 28.65
CA HIS A 123 -5.09 2.58 29.82
C HIS A 123 -5.08 4.06 29.47
N GLN A 124 -4.32 4.45 28.41
CA GLN A 124 -4.17 5.85 28.02
C GLN A 124 -3.90 6.00 26.53
N ILE A 125 -4.43 7.05 25.93
CA ILE A 125 -4.18 7.46 24.54
C ILE A 125 -3.64 8.89 24.57
N THR A 126 -2.48 9.10 23.95
CA THR A 126 -1.96 10.44 23.66
C THR A 126 -2.35 10.80 22.23
N ALA A 127 -3.28 11.75 22.08
CA ALA A 127 -3.69 12.31 20.78
C ALA A 127 -2.87 13.58 20.52
N ASN A 128 -1.86 13.47 19.65
CA ASN A 128 -0.94 14.57 19.32
C ASN A 128 -1.22 15.18 17.97
N ASP A 129 -1.07 16.50 17.86
CA ASP A 129 -1.00 17.20 16.57
C ASP A 129 -0.13 18.46 16.71
N ILE A 130 0.57 18.83 15.64
CA ILE A 130 1.39 20.04 15.59
C ILE A 130 0.54 21.31 15.42
N SER A 131 -0.70 21.18 14.97
CA SER A 131 -1.63 22.30 14.76
C SER A 131 -2.43 22.62 16.00
N ALA A 132 -2.28 23.83 16.55
CA ALA A 132 -3.08 24.30 17.67
C ALA A 132 -4.60 24.20 17.39
N ALA A 133 -5.02 24.47 16.15
CA ALA A 133 -6.43 24.36 15.74
C ALA A 133 -6.91 22.90 15.75
N ALA A 134 -6.05 21.94 15.38
CA ALA A 134 -6.35 20.51 15.48
C ALA A 134 -6.48 20.09 16.94
N VAL A 135 -5.54 20.51 17.81
CA VAL A 135 -5.59 20.18 19.24
C VAL A 135 -6.87 20.71 19.90
N GLU A 136 -7.31 21.92 19.58
CA GLU A 136 -8.59 22.44 20.08
C GLU A 136 -9.79 21.65 19.54
N SER A 137 -9.73 21.17 18.30
CA SER A 137 -10.75 20.25 17.76
C SER A 137 -10.75 18.92 18.49
N ILE A 138 -9.56 18.34 18.77
CA ILE A 138 -9.41 17.10 19.53
C ILE A 138 -10.04 17.25 20.92
N LYS A 139 -9.70 18.30 21.67
CA LYS A 139 -10.25 18.58 23.01
C LYS A 139 -11.78 18.62 23.01
N LYS A 140 -12.37 19.37 22.05
CA LYS A 140 -13.84 19.47 21.90
C LYS A 140 -14.48 18.11 21.61
N ASN A 141 -13.88 17.32 20.70
CA ASN A 141 -14.39 16.01 20.34
C ASN A 141 -14.22 14.98 21.46
N VAL A 142 -13.11 15.02 22.19
CA VAL A 142 -12.87 14.17 23.38
C VAL A 142 -13.92 14.45 24.46
N LEU A 143 -14.19 15.72 24.74
CA LEU A 143 -15.21 16.12 25.71
C LEU A 143 -16.62 15.70 25.24
N HIS A 144 -16.95 15.94 23.96
CA HIS A 144 -18.24 15.54 23.37
C HIS A 144 -18.51 14.03 23.47
N ASN A 145 -17.46 13.21 23.35
CA ASN A 145 -17.54 11.76 23.42
C ASN A 145 -17.41 11.19 24.84
N GLY A 146 -17.15 12.01 25.86
CA GLY A 146 -16.98 11.59 27.24
C GLY A 146 -15.78 10.65 27.48
N VAL A 147 -14.69 10.81 26.71
CA VAL A 147 -13.50 9.94 26.82
C VAL A 147 -12.26 10.66 27.38
N GLY A 148 -12.46 11.77 28.09
CA GLY A 148 -11.38 12.59 28.66
C GLY A 148 -10.49 11.85 29.66
N ASP A 149 -11.01 10.84 30.34
CA ASP A 149 -10.24 10.02 31.29
C ASP A 149 -9.21 9.11 30.58
N LEU A 150 -9.47 8.75 29.30
CA LEU A 150 -8.60 7.87 28.50
C LEU A 150 -7.75 8.64 27.49
N VAL A 151 -8.20 9.80 26.98
CA VAL A 151 -7.56 10.52 25.89
C VAL A 151 -6.97 11.83 26.39
N THR A 152 -5.64 11.91 26.38
CA THR A 152 -4.88 13.13 26.68
C THR A 152 -4.44 13.80 25.37
N THR A 153 -4.61 15.11 25.25
CA THR A 153 -4.18 15.87 24.07
C THR A 153 -2.75 16.40 24.23
N SER A 154 -1.97 16.33 23.14
CA SER A 154 -0.62 16.90 23.06
C SER A 154 -0.55 17.88 21.87
N HIS A 155 0.17 19.00 22.04
CA HIS A 155 0.41 20.02 21.01
C HIS A 155 1.91 20.13 20.77
N GLU A 156 2.46 19.20 19.98
CA GLU A 156 3.91 19.11 19.77
C GLU A 156 4.24 18.53 18.40
N ASP A 157 5.51 18.70 17.98
CA ASP A 157 6.07 17.92 16.88
C ASP A 157 6.07 16.44 17.25
N ALA A 158 5.47 15.61 16.40
CA ALA A 158 5.32 14.16 16.64
C ALA A 158 6.67 13.46 16.84
N THR A 159 7.73 13.90 16.14
CA THR A 159 9.08 13.36 16.29
C THR A 159 9.62 13.63 17.68
N MET A 160 9.39 14.83 18.20
CA MET A 160 9.83 15.22 19.53
C MET A 160 9.08 14.47 20.63
N VAL A 161 7.75 14.26 20.48
CA VAL A 161 6.98 13.41 21.38
C VAL A 161 7.58 12.01 21.44
N MET A 162 7.84 11.40 20.29
CA MET A 162 8.42 10.07 20.21
C MET A 162 9.81 9.99 20.85
N TYR A 163 10.67 10.98 20.65
CA TYR A 163 12.02 11.00 21.26
C TYR A 163 11.99 11.18 22.78
N ARG A 164 11.03 11.93 23.32
CA ARG A 164 10.87 12.06 24.78
C ARG A 164 10.47 10.72 25.42
N HIS A 165 9.63 9.94 24.74
CA HIS A 165 9.11 8.67 25.25
C HIS A 165 10.00 7.46 24.92
N ARG A 166 11.32 7.65 24.72
CA ARG A 166 12.26 6.52 24.52
C ARG A 166 12.42 5.63 25.74
N SER A 167 12.22 6.17 26.93
CA SER A 167 12.36 5.45 28.21
C SER A 167 11.06 4.80 28.67
N ASP A 168 9.98 5.55 28.62
CA ASP A 168 8.63 5.19 29.07
C ASP A 168 7.69 4.75 27.95
N ARG A 169 8.19 4.31 26.88
CA ARG A 169 7.66 3.83 25.61
C ARG A 169 6.15 3.55 25.56
N PHE A 170 5.53 3.75 24.43
CA PHE A 170 4.14 3.36 24.13
C PHE A 170 4.04 1.88 23.75
N ASP A 171 2.87 1.26 23.98
CA ASP A 171 2.59 -0.12 23.55
C ASP A 171 2.10 -0.18 22.11
N ALA A 172 1.44 0.88 21.65
CA ALA A 172 1.09 1.05 20.24
C ALA A 172 1.37 2.49 19.79
N VAL A 173 1.88 2.66 18.57
CA VAL A 173 2.14 3.96 17.95
C VAL A 173 1.53 3.98 16.55
N ASP A 174 0.59 4.89 16.32
CA ASP A 174 -0.06 5.11 15.03
C ASP A 174 0.51 6.36 14.35
N VAL A 175 1.12 6.16 13.18
CA VAL A 175 1.72 7.19 12.33
C VAL A 175 0.99 7.21 10.99
N ASP A 176 0.05 8.14 10.84
CA ASP A 176 -0.80 8.29 9.65
C ASP A 176 -0.65 9.69 9.03
N PRO A 177 0.52 10.03 8.45
CA PRO A 177 0.78 11.34 7.87
C PRO A 177 0.16 11.50 6.49
N TYR A 178 0.00 12.76 6.07
CA TYR A 178 -0.10 13.06 4.65
C TYR A 178 1.26 12.87 3.98
N GLY A 179 1.32 11.95 3.00
CA GLY A 179 2.52 11.67 2.25
C GLY A 179 3.39 10.59 2.87
N SER A 180 4.64 10.92 3.18
CA SER A 180 5.64 9.96 3.64
C SER A 180 5.73 9.87 5.16
N PRO A 181 5.76 8.68 5.75
CA PRO A 181 6.03 8.49 7.18
C PRO A 181 7.53 8.55 7.52
N SER A 182 8.40 8.68 6.54
CA SER A 182 9.86 8.46 6.66
C SER A 182 10.50 9.23 7.82
N VAL A 183 10.15 10.50 8.00
CA VAL A 183 10.72 11.35 9.05
C VAL A 183 10.35 10.93 10.48
N PHE A 184 9.25 10.19 10.64
CA PHE A 184 8.76 9.75 11.95
C PHE A 184 9.31 8.40 12.39
N LEU A 185 9.84 7.59 11.45
CA LEU A 185 10.15 6.18 11.71
C LEU A 185 11.28 5.98 12.73
N ASP A 186 12.27 6.88 12.75
CA ASP A 186 13.36 6.80 13.72
C ASP A 186 12.86 6.95 15.16
N GLY A 187 12.01 7.96 15.39
CA GLY A 187 11.35 8.16 16.68
C GLY A 187 10.41 7.00 17.04
N ALA A 188 9.62 6.54 16.07
CA ALA A 188 8.64 5.48 16.27
C ALA A 188 9.28 4.16 16.73
N VAL A 189 10.38 3.72 16.10
CA VAL A 189 11.08 2.49 16.49
C VAL A 189 11.77 2.60 17.86
N GLN A 190 12.04 3.79 18.36
CA GLN A 190 12.65 4.00 19.68
C GLN A 190 11.61 4.10 20.79
N CYS A 191 10.47 4.76 20.54
CA CYS A 191 9.44 4.99 21.55
C CYS A 191 8.43 3.83 21.70
N ILE A 192 8.54 2.77 20.91
CA ILE A 192 7.67 1.59 21.02
C ILE A 192 8.22 0.59 22.04
N SER A 193 7.35 -0.02 22.85
CA SER A 193 7.70 -1.01 23.85
C SER A 193 8.17 -2.33 23.23
N GLU A 194 8.67 -3.26 24.04
CA GLU A 194 9.07 -4.60 23.58
C GLU A 194 7.85 -5.38 23.08
N GLY A 195 7.93 -5.90 21.85
CA GLY A 195 6.79 -6.53 21.17
C GLY A 195 5.59 -5.58 20.97
N GLY A 196 5.80 -4.27 21.06
CA GLY A 196 4.80 -3.26 20.81
C GLY A 196 4.44 -3.15 19.33
N LEU A 197 3.32 -2.49 19.03
CA LEU A 197 2.69 -2.44 17.70
C LEU A 197 2.89 -1.07 17.05
N LEU A 198 3.55 -1.04 15.90
CA LEU A 198 3.57 0.13 15.00
C LEU A 198 2.51 -0.01 13.91
N LEU A 199 1.71 1.04 13.73
CA LEU A 199 0.72 1.18 12.68
C LEU A 199 1.17 2.32 11.78
N ILE A 200 1.68 2.02 10.58
CA ILE A 200 2.32 3.02 9.70
C ILE A 200 1.60 3.09 8.37
N THR A 201 1.18 4.31 8.00
CA THR A 201 0.56 4.61 6.70
C THR A 201 1.50 5.44 5.83
N ALA A 202 1.51 5.17 4.53
CA ALA A 202 2.12 6.03 3.52
C ALA A 202 1.13 6.29 2.38
N THR A 203 1.01 7.56 1.99
CA THR A 203 0.10 8.00 0.92
C THR A 203 0.85 8.58 -0.29
N ASP A 204 2.18 8.69 -0.24
CA ASP A 204 3.02 9.18 -1.34
C ASP A 204 3.30 8.09 -2.40
N MET A 205 2.22 7.45 -2.85
CA MET A 205 2.26 6.34 -3.79
C MET A 205 2.95 6.67 -5.12
N ALA A 206 2.96 7.94 -5.53
CA ALA A 206 3.70 8.37 -6.73
C ALA A 206 5.22 8.11 -6.60
N VAL A 207 5.77 8.27 -5.40
CA VAL A 207 7.19 8.03 -5.09
C VAL A 207 7.46 6.53 -4.96
N LEU A 208 6.71 5.87 -4.10
CA LEU A 208 6.86 4.44 -3.80
C LEU A 208 6.56 3.55 -5.02
N ALA A 209 5.74 4.04 -5.94
CA ALA A 209 5.29 3.34 -7.12
C ALA A 209 6.20 3.52 -8.37
N GLY A 210 7.39 4.09 -8.23
CA GLY A 210 8.38 4.16 -9.30
C GLY A 210 8.24 5.35 -10.25
N ASN A 211 7.41 6.37 -9.94
CA ASN A 211 7.36 7.57 -10.78
C ASN A 211 8.55 8.51 -10.54
N SER A 212 9.17 8.42 -9.35
CA SER A 212 10.34 9.22 -8.94
C SER A 212 11.28 8.34 -8.10
N PRO A 213 12.05 7.43 -8.75
CA PRO A 213 12.93 6.49 -8.03
C PRO A 213 14.03 7.19 -7.23
N GLU A 214 14.55 8.33 -7.71
CA GLU A 214 15.50 9.19 -7.01
C GLU A 214 14.90 9.77 -5.73
N THR A 215 13.67 10.24 -5.77
CA THR A 215 12.94 10.72 -4.59
C THR A 215 12.62 9.58 -3.62
N CYS A 216 12.34 8.37 -4.15
CA CYS A 216 12.15 7.19 -3.33
C CYS A 216 13.42 6.83 -2.58
N HIS A 217 14.59 6.92 -3.23
CA HIS A 217 15.87 6.73 -2.56
C HIS A 217 16.09 7.72 -1.42
N VAL A 218 15.87 9.02 -1.66
CA VAL A 218 16.04 10.07 -0.64
C VAL A 218 15.14 9.82 0.58
N LYS A 219 13.89 9.42 0.36
CA LYS A 219 12.92 9.23 1.45
C LYS A 219 13.02 7.86 2.13
N TYR A 220 13.24 6.80 1.37
CA TYR A 220 13.11 5.42 1.84
C TYR A 220 14.39 4.57 1.72
N GLY A 221 15.47 5.13 1.20
CA GLY A 221 16.73 4.41 1.01
C GLY A 221 16.64 3.28 -0.01
N ALA A 222 15.69 3.34 -0.95
CA ALA A 222 15.46 2.30 -1.94
C ALA A 222 15.08 2.89 -3.30
N ILE A 223 15.54 2.27 -4.38
CA ILE A 223 15.15 2.61 -5.74
C ILE A 223 13.87 1.87 -6.09
N SER A 224 12.79 2.61 -6.35
CA SER A 224 11.54 2.04 -6.84
C SER A 224 11.59 1.84 -8.36
N LEU A 225 11.18 0.66 -8.83
CA LEU A 225 11.17 0.36 -10.27
C LEU A 225 9.94 0.96 -10.94
N LYS A 226 10.19 1.61 -12.08
CA LYS A 226 9.14 2.07 -13.00
C LYS A 226 9.09 1.13 -14.20
N SER A 227 8.08 0.28 -14.29
CA SER A 227 7.80 -0.42 -15.54
C SER A 227 6.41 -0.09 -16.06
N LYS A 228 6.18 -0.32 -17.36
CA LYS A 228 4.83 -0.19 -17.96
C LYS A 228 3.86 -1.19 -17.29
N ALA A 229 4.34 -2.35 -16.84
CA ALA A 229 3.62 -3.30 -16.00
C ALA A 229 3.51 -2.84 -14.54
N CYS A 230 4.51 -2.11 -14.06
CA CYS A 230 4.55 -1.65 -12.68
C CYS A 230 3.50 -0.62 -12.30
N HIS A 231 2.67 -0.12 -13.21
CA HIS A 231 1.58 0.78 -12.77
C HIS A 231 0.69 0.09 -11.73
N GLU A 232 0.62 -1.23 -11.74
CA GLU A 232 -0.26 -2.04 -10.90
C GLU A 232 0.51 -2.90 -9.89
N MET A 233 1.77 -3.30 -10.15
CA MET A 233 2.68 -3.92 -9.19
C MET A 233 3.27 -2.89 -8.19
N LYS A 234 3.11 -1.59 -8.47
CA LYS A 234 3.57 -0.44 -7.67
C LYS A 234 3.21 -0.56 -6.19
N ASN A 235 1.99 -0.96 -5.93
CA ASN A 235 1.44 -1.03 -4.58
C ASN A 235 2.13 -2.10 -3.72
N PHE A 236 2.51 -3.22 -4.33
CA PHE A 236 3.13 -4.32 -3.61
C PHE A 236 4.62 -4.09 -3.36
N GLN A 237 5.31 -3.46 -4.32
CA GLN A 237 6.67 -2.99 -4.14
C GLN A 237 6.73 -1.90 -3.05
N ALA A 238 5.74 -1.01 -3.00
CA ALA A 238 5.62 0.05 -2.01
C ALA A 238 5.58 -0.50 -0.57
N LEU A 239 4.79 -1.57 -0.31
CA LEU A 239 4.76 -2.25 0.99
C LEU A 239 6.15 -2.77 1.39
N ARG A 240 6.86 -3.37 0.45
CA ARG A 240 8.17 -3.98 0.69
C ARG A 240 9.27 -2.94 0.89
N ILE A 241 9.19 -1.79 0.20
CA ILE A 241 10.07 -0.64 0.43
C ILE A 241 9.82 -0.05 1.82
N LEU A 242 8.56 0.13 2.21
CA LEU A 242 8.20 0.66 3.53
C LEU A 242 8.69 -0.26 4.66
N LEU A 243 8.47 -1.58 4.55
CA LEU A 243 8.95 -2.55 5.55
C LEU A 243 10.48 -2.60 5.64
N GLN A 244 11.19 -2.56 4.50
CA GLN A 244 12.64 -2.44 4.47
C GLN A 244 13.11 -1.20 5.22
N HIS A 245 12.45 -0.06 5.00
CA HIS A 245 12.81 1.21 5.62
C HIS A 245 12.59 1.18 7.14
N ILE A 246 11.43 0.70 7.62
CA ILE A 246 11.15 0.50 9.05
C ILE A 246 12.20 -0.45 9.67
N SER A 247 12.50 -1.56 9.00
CA SER A 247 13.48 -2.53 9.44
C SER A 247 14.89 -1.95 9.55
N SER A 248 15.27 -1.06 8.62
CA SER A 248 16.56 -0.36 8.63
C SER A 248 16.66 0.60 9.83
N HIS A 249 15.59 1.32 10.17
CA HIS A 249 15.56 2.17 11.37
C HIS A 249 15.62 1.33 12.64
N ALA A 250 14.86 0.26 12.75
CA ALA A 250 14.87 -0.63 13.93
C ALA A 250 16.25 -1.27 14.15
N GLY A 251 16.91 -1.73 13.08
CA GLY A 251 18.20 -2.39 13.14
C GLY A 251 19.31 -1.55 13.80
N ARG A 252 19.29 -0.22 13.64
CA ARG A 252 20.26 0.71 14.28
C ARG A 252 20.23 0.63 15.80
N TYR A 253 19.10 0.23 16.38
CA TYR A 253 18.88 0.11 17.82
C TYR A 253 18.87 -1.34 18.30
N GLY A 254 19.41 -2.28 17.49
CA GLY A 254 19.40 -3.71 17.81
C GLY A 254 17.99 -4.30 17.88
N ARG A 255 17.03 -3.66 17.18
CA ARG A 255 15.64 -4.07 17.12
C ARG A 255 15.28 -4.62 15.74
N TYR A 256 14.31 -5.51 15.68
CA TYR A 256 13.81 -6.09 14.43
C TYR A 256 12.29 -6.04 14.39
N ILE A 257 11.74 -6.12 13.18
CA ILE A 257 10.31 -6.06 12.95
C ILE A 257 9.75 -7.44 12.58
N GLN A 258 8.50 -7.67 12.99
CA GLN A 258 7.68 -8.78 12.54
C GLN A 258 6.39 -8.21 11.95
N PRO A 259 6.20 -8.24 10.62
CA PRO A 259 4.96 -7.83 10.00
C PRO A 259 3.81 -8.76 10.41
N LEU A 260 2.70 -8.19 10.89
CA LEU A 260 1.47 -8.91 11.19
C LEU A 260 0.54 -8.91 9.98
N ILE A 261 0.34 -7.72 9.40
CA ILE A 261 -0.43 -7.54 8.18
C ILE A 261 0.05 -6.28 7.46
N SER A 262 0.14 -6.35 6.14
CA SER A 262 0.55 -5.25 5.27
C SER A 262 -0.44 -5.12 4.12
N ILE A 263 -1.14 -3.99 4.02
CA ILE A 263 -2.20 -3.81 3.04
C ILE A 263 -1.89 -2.67 2.08
N SER A 264 -2.31 -2.87 0.83
CA SER A 264 -2.38 -1.83 -0.17
C SER A 264 -3.82 -1.67 -0.62
N VAL A 265 -4.41 -0.54 -0.29
CA VAL A 265 -5.83 -0.27 -0.51
C VAL A 265 -5.99 1.16 -0.99
N ASP A 266 -6.82 1.37 -2.00
CA ASP A 266 -7.14 2.68 -2.54
C ASP A 266 -5.90 3.48 -2.98
N PHE A 267 -5.52 4.50 -2.20
CA PHE A 267 -4.43 5.43 -2.52
C PHE A 267 -3.32 5.39 -1.49
N TYR A 268 -3.32 4.40 -0.59
CA TYR A 268 -2.35 4.29 0.49
C TYR A 268 -1.92 2.84 0.70
N ILE A 269 -0.79 2.72 1.36
CA ILE A 269 -0.36 1.47 1.98
C ILE A 269 -0.36 1.64 3.49
N ARG A 270 -0.70 0.56 4.21
CA ARG A 270 -0.63 0.52 5.67
C ARG A 270 -0.04 -0.79 6.13
N VAL A 271 0.90 -0.70 7.08
CA VAL A 271 1.55 -1.86 7.67
C VAL A 271 1.37 -1.86 9.19
N PHE A 272 1.17 -3.04 9.73
CA PHE A 272 1.08 -3.30 11.16
C PHE A 272 2.23 -4.23 11.51
N VAL A 273 3.18 -3.74 12.31
CA VAL A 273 4.40 -4.49 12.62
C VAL A 273 4.67 -4.49 14.11
N ARG A 274 5.08 -5.62 14.65
CA ARG A 274 5.64 -5.70 16.01
C ARG A 274 7.12 -5.41 15.98
N VAL A 275 7.62 -4.78 17.04
CA VAL A 275 9.03 -4.43 17.19
C VAL A 275 9.59 -5.11 18.43
N TYR A 276 10.62 -5.91 18.21
CA TYR A 276 11.30 -6.67 19.26
C TYR A 276 12.78 -6.28 19.32
N THR A 277 13.42 -6.52 20.47
CA THR A 277 14.84 -6.35 20.66
C THR A 277 15.56 -7.70 20.53
N GLY A 278 16.64 -7.77 19.75
CA GLY A 278 17.38 -9.02 19.55
C GLY A 278 18.52 -8.86 18.56
N GLN A 279 19.72 -8.61 19.05
CA GLN A 279 20.89 -8.36 18.19
C GLN A 279 21.22 -9.54 17.25
N ILE A 280 21.04 -10.78 17.71
CA ILE A 280 21.27 -11.98 16.89
C ILE A 280 20.28 -12.03 15.73
N VAL A 281 19.00 -11.75 15.99
CA VAL A 281 17.95 -11.74 14.95
C VAL A 281 18.19 -10.60 13.95
N CYS A 282 18.67 -9.44 14.42
CA CYS A 282 19.02 -8.31 13.54
C CYS A 282 20.09 -8.67 12.52
N LYS A 283 21.05 -9.52 12.86
CA LYS A 283 22.08 -10.01 11.89
C LYS A 283 21.45 -10.79 10.74
N GLY A 284 20.35 -11.50 11.01
CA GLY A 284 19.60 -12.26 9.99
C GLY A 284 18.68 -11.42 9.11
N VAL A 285 18.44 -10.16 9.45
CA VAL A 285 17.50 -9.31 8.67
C VAL A 285 18.00 -9.10 7.25
N ALA A 286 19.30 -9.01 7.01
CA ALA A 286 19.87 -8.86 5.68
C ALA A 286 19.47 -10.00 4.71
N SER A 287 19.21 -11.22 5.20
CA SER A 287 18.71 -12.33 4.37
C SER A 287 17.23 -12.18 3.97
N LYS A 288 16.50 -11.28 4.65
CA LYS A 288 15.12 -10.90 4.33
C LYS A 288 15.03 -9.64 3.46
N LEU A 289 16.16 -9.05 3.08
CA LEU A 289 16.26 -7.90 2.20
C LEU A 289 16.92 -8.31 0.88
N GLY A 290 16.56 -7.65 -0.21
CA GLY A 290 17.18 -7.96 -1.51
C GLY A 290 16.92 -6.92 -2.58
N MET A 291 17.70 -7.07 -3.65
CA MET A 291 17.56 -6.31 -4.88
C MET A 291 16.63 -7.01 -5.85
N ILE A 292 16.03 -6.25 -6.74
CA ILE A 292 15.15 -6.73 -7.82
C ILE A 292 15.87 -6.46 -9.14
N TYR A 293 15.89 -7.46 -10.02
CA TYR A 293 16.27 -7.33 -11.41
C TYR A 293 15.02 -7.55 -12.26
N GLN A 294 14.62 -6.53 -13.03
CA GLN A 294 13.46 -6.60 -13.91
C GLN A 294 13.88 -6.38 -15.35
N CYS A 295 13.56 -7.32 -16.23
CA CYS A 295 13.80 -7.17 -17.64
C CYS A 295 12.95 -6.05 -18.25
N VAL A 296 13.54 -5.16 -19.05
CA VAL A 296 12.84 -4.03 -19.68
C VAL A 296 11.95 -4.46 -20.85
N GLY A 297 12.19 -5.62 -21.44
CA GLY A 297 11.42 -6.16 -22.55
C GLY A 297 10.28 -7.05 -22.12
N CYS A 298 10.59 -8.15 -21.42
CA CYS A 298 9.60 -9.16 -21.02
C CYS A 298 9.10 -9.02 -19.59
N GLU A 299 9.65 -8.09 -18.81
CA GLU A 299 9.26 -7.83 -17.42
C GLU A 299 9.44 -9.03 -16.47
N SER A 300 10.20 -10.06 -16.89
CA SER A 300 10.63 -11.13 -15.98
C SER A 300 11.38 -10.57 -14.79
N ILE A 301 11.06 -11.09 -13.59
CA ILE A 301 11.57 -10.59 -12.32
C ILE A 301 12.49 -11.65 -11.71
N THR A 302 13.63 -11.21 -11.21
CA THR A 302 14.56 -12.02 -10.41
C THR A 302 14.96 -11.23 -9.17
N THR A 303 15.00 -11.88 -8.01
CA THR A 303 15.39 -11.25 -6.75
C THR A 303 16.76 -11.75 -6.30
N GLN A 304 17.55 -10.86 -5.71
CA GLN A 304 18.86 -11.15 -5.12
C GLN A 304 18.84 -10.77 -3.64
N PRO A 305 18.81 -11.72 -2.71
CA PRO A 305 18.98 -11.42 -1.28
C PRO A 305 20.33 -10.73 -1.00
N LEU A 306 20.36 -9.80 -0.03
CA LEU A 306 21.59 -9.11 0.38
C LEU A 306 22.52 -9.99 1.23
N SER A 307 21.97 -11.05 1.83
CA SER A 307 22.71 -12.04 2.60
C SER A 307 22.05 -13.39 2.46
N MET A 308 22.79 -14.45 2.73
CA MET A 308 22.24 -15.81 2.77
C MET A 308 22.47 -16.42 4.16
N THR A 309 21.49 -17.21 4.62
CA THR A 309 21.62 -18.02 5.83
C THR A 309 22.40 -19.30 5.49
N LYS A 310 23.51 -19.54 6.17
CA LYS A 310 24.35 -20.75 6.00
C LYS A 310 23.94 -21.86 6.98
N SER A 311 23.66 -21.50 8.20
CA SER A 311 23.14 -22.35 9.28
C SER A 311 22.56 -21.44 10.36
N ASP A 312 22.08 -22.02 11.47
CA ASP A 312 21.53 -21.25 12.59
C ASP A 312 22.48 -20.14 13.03
N ASN A 313 21.98 -18.90 12.95
CA ASN A 313 22.69 -17.67 13.31
C ASN A 313 24.02 -17.42 12.54
N LYS A 314 24.28 -18.14 11.43
CA LYS A 314 25.42 -17.88 10.55
C LYS A 314 24.97 -17.37 9.20
N TYR A 315 25.48 -16.24 8.80
CA TYR A 315 25.12 -15.53 7.57
C TYR A 315 26.36 -15.39 6.67
N GLY A 316 26.13 -15.27 5.38
CA GLY A 316 27.19 -15.09 4.40
C GLY A 316 26.77 -14.22 3.23
N LEU A 317 27.74 -13.84 2.42
CA LEU A 317 27.48 -13.11 1.19
C LEU A 317 26.83 -14.05 0.17
N PRO A 318 25.78 -13.60 -0.54
CA PRO A 318 25.20 -14.34 -1.65
C PRO A 318 26.13 -14.33 -2.86
N ALA A 319 26.05 -15.35 -3.70
CA ALA A 319 26.61 -15.29 -5.04
C ALA A 319 25.71 -14.41 -5.94
N GLY A 320 26.32 -13.64 -6.81
CA GLY A 320 25.59 -12.78 -7.74
C GLY A 320 26.48 -12.20 -8.84
N PRO A 321 25.88 -11.56 -9.84
CA PRO A 321 24.46 -11.28 -10.04
C PRO A 321 23.63 -12.53 -10.38
N PRO A 322 22.30 -12.55 -10.08
CA PRO A 322 21.43 -13.70 -10.36
C PRO A 322 20.89 -13.69 -11.80
N VAL A 323 21.36 -12.77 -12.61
CA VAL A 323 20.98 -12.56 -14.00
C VAL A 323 22.23 -12.28 -14.85
N ASP A 324 22.17 -12.68 -16.12
CA ASP A 324 23.19 -12.32 -17.11
C ASP A 324 23.08 -10.86 -17.54
N LYS A 325 24.02 -10.38 -18.35
CA LYS A 325 24.02 -9.04 -18.94
C LYS A 325 22.72 -8.73 -19.70
N LEU A 326 22.18 -9.74 -20.38
CA LEU A 326 20.91 -9.67 -21.10
C LEU A 326 19.95 -10.73 -20.57
N CYS A 327 18.66 -10.46 -20.71
CA CYS A 327 17.61 -11.38 -20.29
C CYS A 327 17.65 -12.68 -21.10
N HIS A 328 17.70 -13.81 -20.44
CA HIS A 328 17.70 -15.14 -21.05
C HIS A 328 16.45 -15.40 -21.93
N TYR A 329 15.31 -14.78 -21.59
CA TYR A 329 14.04 -15.02 -22.29
C TYR A 329 13.83 -14.13 -23.54
N CYS A 330 14.39 -12.92 -23.56
CA CYS A 330 14.08 -11.97 -24.63
C CYS A 330 15.25 -11.08 -25.07
N GLY A 331 16.47 -11.29 -24.57
CA GLY A 331 17.66 -10.55 -24.98
C GLY A 331 17.75 -9.09 -24.55
N HIS A 332 16.79 -8.57 -23.77
CA HIS A 332 16.81 -7.18 -23.32
C HIS A 332 17.58 -7.00 -22.01
N LYS A 333 17.93 -5.74 -21.69
CA LYS A 333 18.62 -5.35 -20.45
C LYS A 333 17.73 -5.47 -19.22
N HIS A 334 18.33 -5.41 -18.03
CA HIS A 334 17.63 -5.37 -16.75
C HIS A 334 17.69 -3.98 -16.12
N HIS A 335 16.61 -3.57 -15.47
CA HIS A 335 16.61 -2.53 -14.45
C HIS A 335 16.85 -3.15 -13.08
N ILE A 336 17.54 -2.41 -12.20
CA ILE A 336 17.80 -2.81 -10.82
C ILE A 336 17.04 -1.89 -9.89
N GLY A 337 16.32 -2.47 -8.95
CA GLY A 337 15.58 -1.75 -7.89
C GLY A 337 15.83 -2.33 -6.52
N GLY A 338 15.39 -1.65 -5.48
CA GLY A 338 15.55 -2.05 -4.09
C GLY A 338 16.56 -1.18 -3.33
N PRO A 339 17.01 -1.64 -2.13
CA PRO A 339 16.59 -2.89 -1.50
C PRO A 339 15.11 -2.91 -1.10
N ILE A 340 14.52 -4.10 -1.10
CA ILE A 340 13.14 -4.34 -0.63
C ILE A 340 13.10 -5.44 0.41
N TRP A 341 12.01 -5.50 1.19
CA TRP A 341 11.71 -6.61 2.08
C TRP A 341 11.28 -7.84 1.28
N LEU A 342 12.03 -8.94 1.34
CA LEU A 342 11.73 -10.21 0.68
C LEU A 342 10.97 -11.19 1.59
N GLY A 343 10.99 -10.96 2.90
CA GLY A 343 10.30 -11.81 3.86
C GLY A 343 8.77 -11.70 3.80
N PRO A 344 8.08 -12.44 4.68
CA PRO A 344 6.62 -12.42 4.79
C PRO A 344 6.06 -11.02 4.99
N LEU A 345 4.93 -10.73 4.35
CA LEU A 345 4.15 -9.49 4.53
C LEU A 345 3.07 -9.66 5.59
N HIS A 346 2.65 -10.89 5.83
CA HIS A 346 1.54 -11.23 6.70
C HIS A 346 1.91 -12.38 7.63
N ASP A 347 1.44 -12.32 8.86
CA ASP A 347 1.40 -13.44 9.77
C ASP A 347 0.06 -14.16 9.59
N ARG A 348 0.10 -15.39 9.07
CA ARG A 348 -1.11 -16.13 8.71
C ARG A 348 -2.00 -16.45 9.91
N GLN A 349 -1.39 -16.72 11.07
CA GLN A 349 -2.13 -16.97 12.29
C GLN A 349 -2.85 -15.70 12.76
N PHE A 350 -2.15 -14.57 12.74
CA PHE A 350 -2.73 -13.27 13.07
C PHE A 350 -3.87 -12.89 12.10
N VAL A 351 -3.70 -13.10 10.80
CA VAL A 351 -4.77 -12.84 9.80
C VAL A 351 -6.00 -13.72 10.05
N SER A 352 -5.81 -14.98 10.48
CA SER A 352 -6.93 -15.86 10.86
C SER A 352 -7.70 -15.33 12.08
N GLN A 353 -6.98 -14.86 13.10
CA GLN A 353 -7.59 -14.22 14.28
C GLN A 353 -8.33 -12.95 13.89
N LEU A 354 -7.75 -12.15 12.98
CA LEU A 354 -8.35 -10.92 12.48
C LEU A 354 -9.64 -11.18 11.70
N LEU A 355 -9.69 -12.22 10.88
CA LEU A 355 -10.92 -12.67 10.21
C LEU A 355 -12.01 -13.01 11.23
N SER A 356 -11.69 -13.80 12.26
CA SER A 356 -12.63 -14.14 13.33
C SER A 356 -13.13 -12.91 14.09
N LYS A 357 -12.23 -11.95 14.36
CA LYS A 357 -12.58 -10.68 15.03
C LYS A 357 -13.52 -9.83 14.18
N VAL A 358 -13.27 -9.77 12.86
CA VAL A 358 -14.13 -9.03 11.93
C VAL A 358 -15.49 -9.72 11.76
N ASP A 359 -15.54 -11.05 11.78
CA ASP A 359 -16.80 -11.80 11.66
C ASP A 359 -17.72 -11.59 12.86
N THR A 360 -17.17 -11.46 14.05
CA THR A 360 -17.94 -11.25 15.30
C THR A 360 -18.19 -9.76 15.61
N GLY A 361 -17.33 -8.86 15.14
CA GLY A 361 -17.40 -7.43 15.44
C GLY A 361 -18.39 -6.68 14.55
N GLU A 362 -18.73 -5.46 14.96
CA GLU A 362 -19.53 -4.51 14.18
C GLU A 362 -18.63 -3.41 13.61
N PHE A 363 -18.38 -3.47 12.29
CA PHE A 363 -17.56 -2.50 11.56
C PHE A 363 -18.36 -1.94 10.39
N GLY A 364 -18.25 -0.65 10.15
CA GLY A 364 -18.92 0.01 9.03
C GLY A 364 -18.52 -0.58 7.68
N THR A 365 -17.27 -1.00 7.56
CA THR A 365 -16.70 -1.60 6.35
C THR A 365 -16.53 -3.13 6.42
N LYS A 366 -17.27 -3.83 7.30
CA LYS A 366 -17.16 -5.28 7.57
C LYS A 366 -17.09 -6.14 6.31
N LYS A 367 -17.99 -5.96 5.35
CA LYS A 367 -18.02 -6.74 4.10
C LYS A 367 -16.74 -6.59 3.29
N ARG A 368 -16.17 -5.39 3.29
CA ARG A 368 -14.91 -5.09 2.61
C ARG A 368 -13.73 -5.70 3.35
N LEU A 369 -13.69 -5.59 4.69
CA LEU A 369 -12.68 -6.23 5.53
C LEU A 369 -12.66 -7.73 5.30
N GLN A 370 -13.80 -8.41 5.37
CA GLN A 370 -13.92 -9.84 5.08
C GLN A 370 -13.36 -10.20 3.70
N GLY A 371 -13.72 -9.42 2.68
CA GLY A 371 -13.27 -9.68 1.31
C GLY A 371 -11.75 -9.55 1.16
N VAL A 372 -11.16 -8.46 1.63
CA VAL A 372 -9.71 -8.20 1.52
C VAL A 372 -8.90 -9.16 2.38
N LEU A 373 -9.31 -9.40 3.63
CA LEU A 373 -8.60 -10.29 4.55
C LEU A 373 -8.63 -11.76 4.09
N ASN A 374 -9.72 -12.23 3.48
CA ASN A 374 -9.74 -13.57 2.90
C ASN A 374 -8.76 -13.69 1.72
N VAL A 375 -8.63 -12.66 0.86
CA VAL A 375 -7.60 -12.66 -0.20
C VAL A 375 -6.20 -12.70 0.40
N ILE A 376 -5.93 -11.91 1.45
CA ILE A 376 -4.65 -11.90 2.16
C ILE A 376 -4.35 -13.27 2.78
N TYR A 377 -5.34 -13.92 3.37
CA TYR A 377 -5.19 -15.26 3.95
C TYR A 377 -4.84 -16.34 2.92
N GLU A 378 -5.40 -16.21 1.71
CA GLU A 378 -5.12 -17.09 0.55
C GLU A 378 -3.80 -16.74 -0.15
N GLU A 379 -3.22 -15.57 0.09
CA GLU A 379 -2.07 -15.03 -0.63
C GLU A 379 -0.80 -15.83 -0.31
N LEU A 380 -0.05 -16.26 -1.35
CA LEU A 380 1.23 -16.94 -1.20
C LEU A 380 2.30 -15.98 -0.67
N ASP A 381 3.17 -16.51 0.16
CA ASP A 381 4.33 -15.77 0.68
C ASP A 381 5.52 -15.81 -0.28
N VAL A 382 5.30 -15.30 -1.50
CA VAL A 382 6.35 -15.07 -2.49
C VAL A 382 6.56 -13.57 -2.69
N PRO A 383 7.80 -13.09 -3.00
CA PRO A 383 8.12 -11.67 -2.94
C PRO A 383 7.35 -10.86 -3.94
N LEU A 384 7.01 -11.06 -5.05
CA LEU A 384 6.36 -10.20 -6.04
C LEU A 384 5.26 -10.97 -6.78
N TYR A 385 4.66 -10.37 -7.80
CA TYR A 385 3.66 -11.01 -8.65
C TYR A 385 3.76 -10.52 -10.09
N TYR A 386 3.21 -11.29 -11.00
CA TYR A 386 2.99 -10.90 -12.39
C TYR A 386 1.56 -10.35 -12.55
N LEU A 387 1.35 -9.56 -13.58
CA LEU A 387 0.03 -9.14 -14.02
C LEU A 387 -0.33 -9.91 -15.28
N LEU A 388 -1.41 -10.67 -15.23
CA LEU A 388 -1.81 -11.55 -16.33
C LEU A 388 -2.07 -10.78 -17.64
N ASP A 389 -2.77 -9.65 -17.54
CA ASP A 389 -3.02 -8.75 -18.65
C ASP A 389 -1.73 -8.17 -19.26
N ARG A 390 -0.70 -7.91 -18.41
CA ARG A 390 0.61 -7.47 -18.92
C ARG A 390 1.38 -8.57 -19.61
N LEU A 391 1.45 -9.77 -19.02
CA LEU A 391 2.11 -10.90 -19.66
C LEU A 391 1.55 -11.13 -21.07
N MET A 392 0.22 -11.11 -21.21
CA MET A 392 -0.44 -11.26 -22.50
C MET A 392 -0.22 -10.04 -23.43
N SER A 393 -0.17 -8.83 -22.88
CA SER A 393 0.12 -7.61 -23.64
C SER A 393 1.53 -7.60 -24.26
N ILE A 394 2.53 -8.22 -23.59
CA ILE A 394 3.90 -8.34 -24.12
C ILE A 394 3.87 -9.14 -25.42
N VAL A 395 3.16 -10.25 -25.47
CA VAL A 395 3.01 -11.12 -26.65
C VAL A 395 1.82 -10.75 -27.53
N LYS A 396 1.11 -9.64 -27.23
CA LYS A 396 -0.08 -9.14 -27.96
C LYS A 396 -1.16 -10.22 -28.19
N CYS A 397 -1.32 -11.11 -27.22
CA CYS A 397 -2.26 -12.21 -27.22
C CYS A 397 -3.49 -11.91 -26.36
N GLU A 398 -4.59 -12.63 -26.61
CA GLU A 398 -5.79 -12.58 -25.78
C GLU A 398 -5.49 -13.01 -24.34
N VAL A 399 -6.11 -12.34 -23.37
CA VAL A 399 -5.91 -12.64 -21.94
C VAL A 399 -6.76 -13.84 -21.52
N PRO A 400 -6.17 -14.95 -21.05
CA PRO A 400 -6.93 -16.07 -20.57
C PRO A 400 -7.73 -15.71 -19.30
N PRO A 401 -8.85 -16.40 -19.02
CA PRO A 401 -9.47 -16.32 -17.72
C PRO A 401 -8.47 -16.68 -16.61
N MET A 402 -8.49 -15.95 -15.50
CA MET A 402 -7.57 -16.18 -14.36
C MET A 402 -7.59 -17.63 -13.89
N VAL A 403 -8.76 -18.27 -13.86
CA VAL A 403 -8.88 -19.68 -13.46
C VAL A 403 -8.15 -20.61 -14.42
N THR A 404 -8.19 -20.33 -15.72
CA THR A 404 -7.50 -21.13 -16.75
C THR A 404 -5.99 -21.02 -16.60
N PHE A 405 -5.46 -19.78 -16.42
CA PHE A 405 -4.03 -19.58 -16.20
C PHE A 405 -3.56 -20.20 -14.87
N SER A 406 -4.36 -20.06 -13.82
CA SER A 406 -4.08 -20.69 -12.52
C SER A 406 -4.11 -22.20 -12.60
N SER A 407 -5.05 -22.81 -13.37
CA SER A 407 -5.09 -24.25 -13.60
C SER A 407 -3.81 -24.74 -14.27
N ALA A 408 -3.31 -24.03 -15.27
CA ALA A 408 -2.07 -24.38 -15.96
C ALA A 408 -0.85 -24.37 -15.01
N LEU A 409 -0.75 -23.40 -14.11
CA LEU A 409 0.30 -23.37 -13.08
C LEU A 409 0.21 -24.56 -12.12
N ILE A 410 -1.01 -24.87 -11.63
CA ILE A 410 -1.21 -25.98 -10.70
C ILE A 410 -0.95 -27.31 -11.38
N ASN A 411 -1.41 -27.50 -12.61
CA ASN A 411 -1.18 -28.74 -13.40
C ASN A 411 0.31 -28.94 -13.71
N ALA A 412 1.09 -27.84 -13.78
CA ALA A 412 2.55 -27.86 -13.90
C ALA A 412 3.27 -28.10 -12.55
N GLY A 413 2.52 -28.31 -11.44
CA GLY A 413 3.07 -28.64 -10.11
C GLY A 413 3.38 -27.43 -9.23
N TYR A 414 3.00 -26.20 -9.60
CA TYR A 414 3.30 -24.99 -8.85
C TYR A 414 2.10 -24.45 -8.09
N LYS A 415 2.38 -23.68 -7.04
CA LYS A 415 1.34 -22.98 -6.27
C LYS A 415 1.00 -21.66 -6.95
N VAL A 416 -0.24 -21.23 -6.80
CA VAL A 416 -0.72 -19.95 -7.33
C VAL A 416 -1.73 -19.32 -6.39
N SER A 417 -1.68 -18.00 -6.29
CA SER A 417 -2.69 -17.16 -5.64
C SER A 417 -2.80 -15.82 -6.35
N ILE A 418 -3.79 -15.03 -5.96
CA ILE A 418 -3.86 -13.61 -6.32
C ILE A 418 -3.34 -12.76 -5.15
N SER A 419 -2.93 -11.52 -5.43
CA SER A 419 -2.62 -10.53 -4.40
C SER A 419 -3.84 -9.66 -4.10
N HIS A 420 -3.99 -9.25 -2.83
CA HIS A 420 -5.00 -8.27 -2.41
C HIS A 420 -4.81 -6.90 -3.09
N ALA A 421 -3.60 -6.60 -3.55
CA ALA A 421 -3.27 -5.33 -4.17
C ALA A 421 -3.82 -5.18 -5.60
N HIS A 422 -4.03 -6.30 -6.33
CA HIS A 422 -4.51 -6.24 -7.71
C HIS A 422 -5.28 -7.49 -8.17
N LYS A 423 -6.40 -7.28 -8.86
CA LYS A 423 -7.34 -8.35 -9.27
C LYS A 423 -6.80 -9.31 -10.34
N THR A 424 -5.86 -8.89 -11.19
CA THR A 424 -5.23 -9.70 -12.25
C THR A 424 -3.82 -10.15 -11.88
N SER A 425 -3.46 -10.04 -10.60
CA SER A 425 -2.15 -10.48 -10.09
C SER A 425 -2.05 -12.00 -10.06
N VAL A 426 -0.87 -12.50 -10.42
CA VAL A 426 -0.49 -13.92 -10.35
C VAL A 426 0.73 -14.04 -9.44
N LYS A 427 0.53 -14.52 -8.23
CA LYS A 427 1.62 -14.90 -7.31
C LYS A 427 1.85 -16.39 -7.42
N THR A 428 3.08 -16.80 -7.66
CA THR A 428 3.44 -18.21 -7.85
C THR A 428 4.90 -18.43 -7.46
N ASP A 429 5.22 -19.64 -7.06
CA ASP A 429 6.58 -20.14 -6.86
C ASP A 429 7.19 -20.71 -8.16
N ALA A 430 6.44 -20.67 -9.26
CA ALA A 430 6.93 -21.12 -10.57
C ALA A 430 8.08 -20.22 -11.08
N PRO A 431 9.12 -20.79 -11.68
CA PRO A 431 10.18 -20.02 -12.32
C PRO A 431 9.65 -19.31 -13.59
N ASN A 432 10.36 -18.26 -14.00
CA ASN A 432 10.00 -17.48 -15.20
C ASN A 432 9.85 -18.36 -16.46
N SER A 433 10.61 -19.44 -16.59
CA SER A 433 10.54 -20.40 -17.72
C SER A 433 9.14 -20.99 -17.86
N VAL A 434 8.55 -21.46 -16.76
CA VAL A 434 7.19 -22.02 -16.74
C VAL A 434 6.14 -20.98 -17.07
N ILE A 435 6.28 -19.75 -16.57
CA ILE A 435 5.39 -18.63 -16.91
C ILE A 435 5.36 -18.41 -18.44
N TRP A 436 6.56 -18.38 -19.07
CA TRP A 436 6.65 -18.20 -20.53
C TRP A 436 6.20 -19.44 -21.30
N ASP A 437 6.38 -20.65 -20.77
CA ASP A 437 5.84 -21.86 -21.39
C ASP A 437 4.30 -21.85 -21.41
N ILE A 438 3.66 -21.41 -20.32
CA ILE A 438 2.21 -21.24 -20.29
C ILE A 438 1.75 -20.18 -21.30
N VAL A 439 2.46 -19.05 -21.38
CA VAL A 439 2.14 -17.99 -22.36
C VAL A 439 2.27 -18.51 -23.80
N ARG A 440 3.34 -19.25 -24.11
CA ARG A 440 3.53 -19.88 -25.44
C ARG A 440 2.45 -20.91 -25.76
N ALA A 441 2.11 -21.75 -24.79
CA ALA A 441 1.05 -22.75 -24.96
C ALA A 441 -0.32 -22.08 -25.20
N TRP A 442 -0.60 -20.99 -24.50
CA TRP A 442 -1.82 -20.21 -24.71
C TRP A 442 -1.85 -19.52 -26.07
N GLU A 443 -0.73 -18.93 -26.50
CA GLU A 443 -0.60 -18.30 -27.82
C GLU A 443 -0.84 -19.28 -28.97
N LYS A 444 -0.40 -20.53 -28.85
CA LYS A 444 -0.69 -21.58 -29.87
C LYS A 444 -2.19 -21.84 -30.01
N LEU A 445 -2.98 -21.74 -28.93
CA LEU A 445 -4.44 -21.90 -28.95
C LEU A 445 -5.17 -20.61 -29.42
N HIS A 446 -4.57 -19.46 -29.17
CA HIS A 446 -5.11 -18.13 -29.47
C HIS A 446 -4.05 -17.29 -30.18
N PRO A 447 -3.77 -17.53 -31.46
CA PRO A 447 -2.61 -16.97 -32.16
C PRO A 447 -2.62 -15.43 -32.21
N ALA A 448 -1.50 -14.84 -31.85
CA ALA A 448 -1.25 -13.40 -32.00
C ALA A 448 -0.96 -13.06 -33.49
N LYS A 449 -1.32 -11.84 -33.89
CA LYS A 449 -0.99 -11.33 -35.23
C LYS A 449 0.50 -10.99 -35.32
N LYS A 450 1.32 -11.95 -35.76
CA LYS A 450 2.80 -11.87 -35.73
C LYS A 450 3.35 -10.77 -36.66
N GLU A 451 2.61 -10.37 -37.67
CA GLU A 451 2.98 -9.27 -38.57
C GLU A 451 3.09 -7.89 -37.86
N ARG A 452 2.57 -7.80 -36.65
CA ARG A 452 2.62 -6.58 -35.84
C ARG A 452 3.85 -6.50 -34.92
N PHE A 453 4.73 -7.49 -34.96
CA PHE A 453 5.92 -7.50 -34.11
C PHE A 453 7.11 -6.91 -34.86
N GLU A 454 7.89 -6.10 -34.20
CA GLU A 454 9.21 -5.65 -34.65
C GLU A 454 10.20 -6.82 -34.51
N SER A 455 11.20 -6.86 -35.40
CA SER A 455 12.17 -7.97 -35.49
C SER A 455 12.95 -8.24 -34.20
N ASP A 456 13.19 -7.22 -33.39
CA ASP A 456 13.91 -7.26 -32.13
C ASP A 456 12.98 -7.27 -30.90
N SER A 457 11.67 -7.46 -31.10
CA SER A 457 10.70 -7.41 -30.02
C SER A 457 10.85 -8.58 -29.04
N ALA A 458 10.64 -8.29 -27.75
CA ALA A 458 10.58 -9.31 -26.70
C ALA A 458 9.54 -10.40 -27.01
N ALA A 459 8.46 -10.05 -27.71
CA ALA A 459 7.41 -10.98 -28.11
C ALA A 459 7.93 -12.08 -29.05
N LEU A 460 8.66 -11.71 -30.12
CA LEU A 460 9.21 -12.69 -31.07
C LEU A 460 10.25 -13.59 -30.38
N ALA A 461 11.13 -13.02 -29.56
CA ALA A 461 12.12 -13.80 -28.82
C ALA A 461 11.46 -14.86 -27.92
N ILE A 462 10.40 -14.47 -27.17
CA ILE A 462 9.66 -15.38 -26.31
C ILE A 462 8.93 -16.45 -27.12
N LEU A 463 8.22 -16.07 -28.19
CA LEU A 463 7.37 -17.00 -28.96
C LEU A 463 8.18 -17.97 -29.83
N ASN A 464 9.40 -17.58 -30.24
CA ASN A 464 10.29 -18.43 -31.03
C ASN A 464 11.10 -19.43 -30.17
N THR A 465 11.11 -19.26 -28.84
CA THR A 465 11.78 -20.17 -27.94
C THR A 465 10.96 -21.47 -27.78
N SER A 466 11.60 -22.61 -27.84
CA SER A 466 10.97 -23.91 -27.58
C SER A 466 10.51 -24.02 -26.12
N SER A 467 9.33 -24.62 -25.90
CA SER A 467 8.83 -24.88 -24.56
C SER A 467 9.59 -26.04 -23.92
N SER A 468 9.95 -25.88 -22.64
CA SER A 468 10.64 -26.91 -21.83
C SER A 468 9.66 -27.78 -21.04
N HIS A 469 8.41 -27.30 -20.86
CA HIS A 469 7.39 -27.96 -20.06
C HIS A 469 6.15 -28.24 -20.89
N GLU A 470 5.52 -29.38 -20.64
CA GLU A 470 4.19 -29.69 -21.18
C GLU A 470 3.13 -28.95 -20.34
N ILE A 471 2.26 -28.18 -21.00
CA ILE A 471 1.28 -27.33 -20.33
C ILE A 471 -0.14 -27.83 -20.59
N SER A 472 -0.88 -28.07 -19.50
CA SER A 472 -2.28 -28.45 -19.54
C SER A 472 -3.17 -27.35 -18.99
N PHE A 473 -4.17 -26.92 -19.76
CA PHE A 473 -5.20 -25.96 -19.35
C PHE A 473 -6.46 -26.63 -18.78
N GLN A 474 -6.42 -27.91 -18.49
CA GLN A 474 -7.54 -28.62 -17.87
C GLN A 474 -7.94 -27.94 -16.55
N PRO A 475 -9.23 -27.71 -16.32
CA PRO A 475 -9.69 -27.05 -15.10
C PRO A 475 -9.22 -27.78 -13.85
N HIS A 476 -8.61 -27.05 -12.91
CA HIS A 476 -8.16 -27.60 -11.63
C HIS A 476 -9.01 -27.02 -10.48
N PRO A 477 -9.52 -27.85 -9.54
CA PRO A 477 -10.40 -27.37 -8.46
C PRO A 477 -9.78 -26.27 -7.59
N LEU A 478 -8.48 -26.33 -7.29
CA LEU A 478 -7.76 -25.33 -6.49
C LEU A 478 -7.52 -24.00 -7.22
N ALA A 479 -7.77 -23.91 -8.53
CA ALA A 479 -7.65 -22.67 -9.28
C ALA A 479 -8.73 -21.62 -8.95
N ASN A 480 -9.81 -22.05 -8.29
CA ASN A 480 -10.89 -21.18 -7.85
C ASN A 480 -10.83 -20.99 -6.32
N PRO A 481 -10.27 -19.89 -5.78
CA PRO A 481 -10.08 -19.72 -4.35
C PRO A 481 -11.39 -19.58 -3.58
N ALA A 482 -11.39 -19.95 -2.30
CA ALA A 482 -12.57 -19.97 -1.44
C ALA A 482 -13.25 -18.58 -1.33
N SER A 483 -12.47 -17.51 -1.28
CA SER A 483 -12.98 -16.12 -1.28
C SER A 483 -13.82 -15.79 -2.52
N ARG A 484 -13.46 -16.36 -3.68
CA ARG A 484 -14.24 -16.21 -4.92
C ARG A 484 -15.49 -17.09 -4.91
N GLN A 485 -15.37 -18.35 -4.45
CA GLN A 485 -16.50 -19.26 -4.32
C GLN A 485 -17.58 -18.69 -3.40
N LYS A 486 -17.18 -18.09 -2.28
CA LYS A 486 -18.07 -17.39 -1.32
C LYS A 486 -18.57 -16.04 -1.83
N LYS A 487 -18.22 -15.60 -3.03
CA LYS A 487 -18.62 -14.31 -3.64
C LYS A 487 -18.33 -13.10 -2.75
N LEU A 488 -17.22 -13.11 -2.02
CA LEU A 488 -16.82 -12.02 -1.14
C LEU A 488 -16.43 -10.77 -1.94
N SER A 489 -16.55 -9.59 -1.32
CA SER A 489 -16.12 -8.31 -1.90
C SER A 489 -14.60 -8.16 -1.86
N ARG A 490 -13.87 -8.95 -2.68
CA ARG A 490 -12.41 -9.07 -2.66
C ARG A 490 -11.67 -7.81 -3.13
N PHE A 491 -12.24 -7.10 -4.07
CA PHE A 491 -11.67 -5.89 -4.64
C PHE A 491 -12.72 -4.79 -4.65
N GLN A 492 -12.32 -3.59 -4.26
CA GLN A 492 -13.24 -2.47 -4.23
C GLN A 492 -13.63 -2.05 -5.65
N LYS A 493 -14.90 -1.75 -5.83
CA LYS A 493 -15.38 -0.99 -6.97
C LYS A 493 -15.37 0.49 -6.60
N ASN A 494 -14.83 1.34 -7.47
CA ASN A 494 -14.88 2.78 -7.28
C ASN A 494 -16.35 3.22 -7.11
N PRO A 495 -16.72 3.84 -5.98
CA PRO A 495 -18.12 4.16 -5.71
C PRO A 495 -18.67 5.22 -6.67
N THR A 496 -17.84 6.15 -7.11
CA THR A 496 -18.21 7.22 -8.06
C THR A 496 -17.02 7.60 -8.93
N ALA A 497 -17.27 8.18 -10.11
CA ALA A 497 -16.21 8.83 -10.87
C ALA A 497 -15.58 9.94 -10.02
N TYR A 498 -14.23 10.03 -10.04
CA TYR A 498 -13.47 11.06 -9.32
C TYR A 498 -13.46 10.95 -7.78
N TRP A 499 -13.65 9.77 -7.24
CA TRP A 499 -13.69 9.53 -5.80
C TRP A 499 -12.33 9.66 -5.08
N GLY A 500 -11.23 9.73 -5.82
CA GLY A 500 -9.87 9.81 -5.26
C GLY A 500 -9.64 10.98 -4.31
N PRO A 501 -8.59 10.90 -3.45
CA PRO A 501 -8.21 12.00 -2.55
C PRO A 501 -7.90 13.25 -3.35
N GLY A 502 -8.40 14.41 -2.89
CA GLY A 502 -8.03 15.70 -3.45
C GLY A 502 -6.56 16.03 -3.16
N THR A 503 -5.98 16.98 -3.89
CA THR A 503 -4.59 17.43 -3.72
C THR A 503 -4.36 18.31 -2.48
N LYS A 504 -5.41 18.65 -1.73
CA LYS A 504 -5.37 19.45 -0.50
C LYS A 504 -6.21 18.79 0.58
N SER A 505 -5.78 18.93 1.83
CA SER A 505 -6.50 18.51 3.03
C SER A 505 -7.76 19.37 3.26
N THR A 506 -8.71 19.32 2.34
CA THR A 506 -10.00 19.99 2.46
C THR A 506 -11.09 18.94 2.64
N MET A 507 -12.02 19.27 3.51
CA MET A 507 -13.21 18.49 3.84
C MET A 507 -13.84 17.85 2.62
N MET A 508 -13.96 16.52 2.61
CA MET A 508 -14.61 15.77 1.53
C MET A 508 -16.09 15.50 1.81
N VAL A 509 -16.80 16.45 2.40
CA VAL A 509 -18.25 16.47 2.27
C VAL A 509 -18.56 16.81 0.81
N GLN A 510 -19.10 15.86 0.07
CA GLN A 510 -19.42 16.03 -1.34
C GLN A 510 -20.65 16.95 -1.48
N THR A 511 -20.43 18.25 -1.48
CA THR A 511 -21.46 19.19 -1.95
C THR A 511 -21.52 19.15 -3.48
N LYS A 512 -22.70 19.41 -4.07
CA LYS A 512 -22.88 19.48 -5.54
C LYS A 512 -21.84 20.41 -6.19
N ASP A 513 -21.46 21.48 -5.52
CA ASP A 513 -20.42 22.44 -5.97
C ASP A 513 -19.00 21.87 -5.93
N SER A 514 -18.67 21.01 -4.97
CA SER A 514 -17.35 20.37 -4.90
C SER A 514 -17.16 19.34 -6.02
N ILE A 515 -18.23 18.67 -6.42
CA ILE A 515 -18.25 17.73 -7.56
C ILE A 515 -18.06 18.49 -8.88
N LEU A 516 -18.73 19.63 -9.04
CA LEU A 516 -18.58 20.48 -10.23
C LEU A 516 -17.18 21.10 -10.35
N LYS A 517 -16.59 21.56 -9.24
CA LYS A 517 -15.20 22.06 -9.21
C LYS A 517 -14.18 20.96 -9.53
N LYS A 518 -14.37 19.73 -9.04
CA LYS A 518 -13.52 18.57 -9.38
C LYS A 518 -13.61 18.21 -10.87
N LYS A 519 -14.81 18.18 -11.45
CA LYS A 519 -15.02 17.98 -12.90
C LYS A 519 -14.31 19.05 -13.74
N LYS A 520 -14.39 20.33 -13.34
CA LYS A 520 -13.74 21.45 -14.03
C LYS A 520 -12.19 21.35 -14.01
N ASN A 521 -11.61 20.94 -12.91
CA ASN A 521 -10.16 20.83 -12.76
C ASN A 521 -9.59 19.61 -13.52
N GLN A 522 -10.30 18.52 -13.57
CA GLN A 522 -9.87 17.33 -14.33
C GLN A 522 -10.00 17.53 -15.84
N ASN A 523 -11.03 18.23 -16.30
CA ASN A 523 -11.14 18.63 -17.70
C ASN A 523 -10.03 19.60 -18.14
N LYS A 524 -9.56 20.48 -17.22
CA LYS A 524 -8.36 21.31 -17.46
C LYS A 524 -7.08 20.47 -17.60
N HIS A 525 -6.92 19.44 -16.80
CA HIS A 525 -5.77 18.52 -16.87
C HIS A 525 -5.79 17.67 -18.15
N PHE A 526 -6.97 17.21 -18.54
CA PHE A 526 -7.15 16.43 -19.77
C PHE A 526 -6.88 17.28 -21.02
N LYS A 527 -7.39 18.52 -21.09
CA LYS A 527 -7.11 19.48 -22.15
C LYS A 527 -5.63 19.91 -22.21
N ARG A 528 -4.93 19.98 -21.06
CA ARG A 528 -3.50 20.27 -21.02
C ARG A 528 -2.66 19.09 -21.54
N LYS A 529 -3.10 17.85 -21.25
CA LYS A 529 -2.45 16.63 -21.74
C LYS A 529 -2.67 16.42 -23.25
N GLN A 530 -3.84 16.78 -23.79
CA GLN A 530 -4.09 16.77 -25.24
C GLN A 530 -3.29 17.86 -25.97
N ARG A 531 -3.12 19.05 -25.36
CA ARG A 531 -2.29 20.12 -25.95
C ARG A 531 -0.80 19.80 -25.97
N SER A 532 -0.27 19.07 -24.97
CA SER A 532 1.12 18.60 -25.00
C SER A 532 1.33 17.47 -26.01
N ALA A 533 0.35 16.59 -26.21
CA ALA A 533 0.42 15.53 -27.22
C ALA A 533 0.31 16.08 -28.66
N SER A 534 -0.47 17.15 -28.88
CA SER A 534 -0.59 17.79 -30.20
C SER A 534 0.59 18.75 -30.53
N SER A 535 1.38 19.18 -29.54
CA SER A 535 2.61 19.95 -29.80
C SER A 535 3.80 19.05 -30.17
N ASP A 536 3.77 17.77 -29.78
CA ASP A 536 4.81 16.81 -30.15
C ASP A 536 4.61 16.20 -31.55
N GLU A 537 3.38 16.25 -32.11
CA GLU A 537 3.10 15.81 -33.49
C GLU A 537 3.33 16.92 -34.55
N SER A 538 3.41 18.19 -34.17
CA SER A 538 3.66 19.30 -35.12
C SER A 538 5.14 19.66 -35.31
N GLY A 539 6.07 18.95 -34.64
CA GLY A 539 7.51 19.15 -34.68
C GLY A 539 8.28 18.35 -35.77
N ILE A 540 7.62 17.48 -36.51
CA ILE A 540 8.27 16.65 -37.53
C ILE A 540 7.61 16.91 -38.88
N MET A 541 7.87 18.06 -39.49
CA MET A 541 7.86 18.30 -40.94
C MET A 541 8.40 19.71 -41.20
N LYS A 542 9.70 19.81 -41.41
CA LYS A 542 10.30 20.79 -42.33
C LYS A 542 11.64 20.26 -42.82
N SER A 543 11.57 19.74 -44.02
CA SER A 543 12.39 19.84 -45.23
C SER A 543 13.92 19.86 -45.11
N PHE A 544 14.51 18.82 -45.62
CA PHE A 544 15.80 18.78 -46.33
C PHE A 544 15.85 19.85 -47.42
N ASP A 545 16.89 20.66 -47.41
CA ASP A 545 17.60 21.15 -48.61
C ASP A 545 18.97 21.67 -48.18
N SER A 546 20.01 21.10 -48.82
CA SER A 546 21.40 21.55 -48.87
C SER A 546 21.58 22.46 -50.11
N PRO A 547 22.73 23.12 -50.43
CA PRO A 547 24.08 22.98 -49.89
C PRO A 547 24.95 24.29 -49.86
N GLU A 548 26.21 24.09 -49.38
CA GLU A 548 27.48 24.77 -49.70
C GLU A 548 27.77 26.22 -49.31
N LYS A 549 28.82 26.37 -48.57
CA LYS A 549 30.18 26.94 -48.75
C LYS A 549 30.77 27.37 -47.40
N GLY A 550 31.81 26.87 -47.00
CA GLY A 550 33.24 27.12 -46.94
C GLY A 550 33.63 28.50 -46.42
N ASP A 551 34.38 28.51 -45.29
CA ASP A 551 35.64 29.24 -45.10
C ASP A 551 36.18 29.03 -43.65
N VAL A 552 37.33 28.39 -43.56
CA VAL A 552 38.67 28.76 -43.04
C VAL A 552 38.74 29.38 -41.63
N VAL A 553 39.49 28.66 -40.82
CA VAL A 553 40.11 28.88 -39.50
C VAL A 553 40.99 30.17 -39.49
N PRO A 554 41.27 30.86 -38.37
CA PRO A 554 42.44 30.42 -37.58
C PRO A 554 42.31 30.44 -36.04
N ASP A 555 43.17 29.60 -35.45
CA ASP A 555 43.65 29.55 -34.07
C ASP A 555 43.99 30.91 -33.46
N ASP A 556 43.71 31.07 -32.18
CA ASP A 556 44.67 31.67 -31.28
C ASP A 556 44.50 31.24 -29.82
N ASP A 557 45.58 30.71 -29.33
CA ASP A 557 46.02 30.36 -28.00
C ASP A 557 46.06 31.58 -27.06
N GLN A 558 45.57 31.50 -25.81
CA GLN A 558 46.26 32.03 -24.65
C GLN A 558 45.57 31.73 -23.31
N THR A 559 46.22 30.92 -22.58
CA THR A 559 46.28 30.69 -21.13
C THR A 559 46.15 31.96 -20.26
N LYS A 560 45.34 31.87 -19.16
CA LYS A 560 45.75 32.38 -17.83
C LYS A 560 44.86 31.81 -16.70
N PRO A 561 45.46 31.56 -15.50
CA PRO A 561 44.85 30.80 -14.42
C PRO A 561 44.11 31.67 -13.40
N SER A 562 43.10 31.09 -12.73
CA SER A 562 42.37 31.65 -11.63
C SER A 562 43.03 31.40 -10.26
N PRO A 563 42.87 32.31 -9.28
CA PRO A 563 43.60 32.25 -8.01
C PRO A 563 42.87 31.40 -6.93
N GLN A 564 43.67 30.66 -6.22
CA GLN A 564 43.33 29.96 -4.97
C GLN A 564 42.97 30.96 -3.85
N LYS A 565 41.91 30.67 -3.11
CA LYS A 565 41.66 31.27 -1.79
C LYS A 565 42.02 30.25 -0.70
N GLN A 566 43.01 30.68 0.09
CA GLN A 566 43.50 30.00 1.28
C GLN A 566 42.46 30.02 2.41
N LEU A 567 42.32 28.86 3.08
CA LEU A 567 41.73 28.73 4.40
C LEU A 567 42.66 29.33 5.47
N LYS A 568 42.17 30.19 6.33
CA LYS A 568 42.75 30.48 7.64
C LYS A 568 42.01 29.67 8.69
N ARG A 569 42.80 28.95 9.47
CA ARG A 569 42.44 28.41 10.80
C ARG A 569 42.46 29.57 11.81
N ASP A 570 41.44 29.62 12.63
CA ASP A 570 41.55 29.90 14.06
C ASP A 570 40.39 29.16 14.75
#